data_06005ff3af847d55d739652e79a26db1
#
_entry.id   06005ff3af847d55d739652e79a26db1
#
_cell.length_a   1.000
_cell.length_b   1.000
_cell.length_c   1.000
_cell.angle_alpha   90.00
_cell.angle_beta   90.00
_cell.angle_gamma   90.00
#
_symmetry.space_group_name_H-M   'P 1'
#
loop_
_entity.id
_entity.type
_entity.pdbx_description
1 polymer ?
#
loop_
_entity_poly.entity_id
_entity_poly.type
_entity_poly.pdbx_seq_one_letter_code
_entity_poly.pdbx_strand_id
1 'polypeptide(L)'
;MDDIKKPKIPLPYNGPKPQVAIADIFIQDSFSKEDERLWVPLSPGRWSRPLCFNISQGYWVHLTKVIGGGFLSRHRHPAPVHGFVIKGSWRYLEHNWVATEGSYLFEPPGEIHTLVVDEDCEEMITLFHNSGALLYCDENGKTIDSTDVFDRVDAARKHFIDVGLGADYVNNFIR
;
A
#
# COMPACT_ATOMS: atom_id res chain seq x y z
N MET A 1 28.50 -34.83 0.80
CA MET A 1 27.50 -33.82 0.31
C MET A 1 26.59 -34.58 -0.61
N ASP A 2 25.38 -34.88 -0.14
CA ASP A 2 24.41 -35.61 -0.94
C ASP A 2 23.97 -34.72 -2.10
N ASP A 3 24.06 -35.25 -3.32
CA ASP A 3 23.59 -34.59 -4.53
C ASP A 3 22.09 -34.27 -4.38
N ILE A 4 21.75 -32.99 -4.12
CA ILE A 4 20.39 -32.52 -4.13
C ILE A 4 19.88 -32.64 -5.57
N LYS A 5 19.19 -33.75 -5.86
CA LYS A 5 18.53 -33.94 -7.16
C LYS A 5 17.54 -32.81 -7.38
N LYS A 6 17.72 -32.01 -8.42
CA LYS A 6 16.76 -30.98 -8.81
C LYS A 6 15.39 -31.62 -8.98
N PRO A 7 14.34 -31.12 -8.33
CA PRO A 7 13.01 -31.67 -8.48
C PRO A 7 12.54 -31.55 -9.94
N LYS A 8 11.87 -32.60 -10.44
CA LYS A 8 11.25 -32.56 -11.76
C LYS A 8 10.09 -31.57 -11.74
N ILE A 9 10.14 -30.54 -12.58
CA ILE A 9 9.04 -29.57 -12.71
C ILE A 9 7.84 -30.31 -13.31
N PRO A 10 6.67 -30.32 -12.62
CA PRO A 10 5.47 -30.95 -13.14
C PRO A 10 4.89 -30.15 -14.31
N LEU A 11 4.04 -30.80 -15.10
CA LEU A 11 3.25 -30.11 -16.13
C LEU A 11 2.24 -29.17 -15.48
N PRO A 12 1.90 -28.03 -16.15
CA PRO A 12 0.88 -27.13 -15.65
C PRO A 12 -0.46 -27.83 -15.46
N TYR A 13 -1.21 -27.45 -14.43
CA TYR A 13 -2.58 -27.91 -14.26
C TYR A 13 -3.50 -27.24 -15.29
N ASN A 14 -4.15 -28.06 -16.12
CA ASN A 14 -5.06 -27.60 -17.19
C ASN A 14 -6.52 -28.00 -16.92
N GLY A 15 -6.86 -28.40 -15.69
CA GLY A 15 -8.23 -28.74 -15.30
C GLY A 15 -9.12 -27.49 -15.12
N PRO A 16 -10.42 -27.71 -14.88
CA PRO A 16 -11.38 -26.65 -14.73
C PRO A 16 -11.09 -25.79 -13.50
N LYS A 17 -11.23 -24.45 -13.65
CA LYS A 17 -11.26 -23.51 -12.54
C LYS A 17 -12.68 -23.45 -11.94
N PRO A 18 -12.83 -23.08 -10.66
CA PRO A 18 -14.16 -22.78 -10.09
C PRO A 18 -14.86 -21.70 -10.92
N GLN A 19 -16.17 -21.86 -11.16
CA GLN A 19 -16.95 -20.93 -12.01
C GLN A 19 -16.94 -19.49 -11.48
N VAL A 20 -16.81 -19.31 -10.16
CA VAL A 20 -16.80 -18.01 -9.48
C VAL A 20 -15.38 -17.51 -9.16
N ALA A 21 -14.34 -18.15 -9.69
CA ALA A 21 -12.97 -17.71 -9.45
C ALA A 21 -12.73 -16.33 -10.07
N ILE A 22 -12.30 -15.40 -9.25
CA ILE A 22 -11.87 -14.07 -9.68
C ILE A 22 -10.45 -14.18 -10.26
N ALA A 23 -10.13 -13.31 -11.22
CA ALA A 23 -8.80 -13.25 -11.79
C ALA A 23 -7.77 -12.76 -10.74
N ASP A 24 -6.55 -13.30 -10.84
CA ASP A 24 -5.40 -12.79 -10.11
C ASP A 24 -5.06 -11.36 -10.53
N ILE A 25 -4.38 -10.64 -9.65
CA ILE A 25 -3.66 -9.42 -9.98
C ILE A 25 -2.19 -9.78 -10.10
N PHE A 26 -1.60 -9.51 -11.26
CA PHE A 26 -0.15 -9.62 -11.46
C PHE A 26 0.39 -8.29 -11.97
N ILE A 27 1.29 -7.67 -11.21
CA ILE A 27 1.97 -6.43 -11.56
C ILE A 27 3.47 -6.73 -11.54
N GLN A 28 4.06 -6.83 -12.71
CA GLN A 28 5.43 -7.30 -12.89
C GLN A 28 6.46 -6.40 -12.18
N ASP A 29 6.26 -5.11 -12.20
CA ASP A 29 7.13 -4.11 -11.59
C ASP A 29 6.31 -3.08 -10.82
N SER A 30 5.92 -3.47 -9.59
CA SER A 30 4.97 -2.70 -8.80
C SER A 30 5.51 -1.37 -8.28
N PHE A 31 6.83 -1.20 -8.21
CA PHE A 31 7.49 0.03 -7.74
C PHE A 31 8.25 0.78 -8.84
N SER A 32 8.10 0.36 -10.10
CA SER A 32 8.64 1.08 -11.26
C SER A 32 8.15 2.51 -11.33
N LYS A 33 9.02 3.39 -11.77
CA LYS A 33 8.73 4.80 -12.03
C LYS A 33 8.45 5.09 -13.51
N GLU A 34 8.48 4.07 -14.37
CA GLU A 34 8.35 4.25 -15.83
C GLU A 34 7.01 4.85 -16.24
N ASP A 35 5.94 4.53 -15.49
CA ASP A 35 4.63 5.14 -15.72
C ASP A 35 4.15 5.88 -14.45
N GLU A 36 4.44 7.16 -14.38
CA GLU A 36 4.06 8.02 -13.26
C GLU A 36 2.53 8.18 -13.12
N ARG A 37 1.76 7.90 -14.17
CA ARG A 37 0.29 7.94 -14.13
C ARG A 37 -0.31 6.91 -13.17
N LEU A 38 0.47 5.89 -12.78
CA LEU A 38 0.04 4.87 -11.83
C LEU A 38 0.15 5.32 -10.36
N TRP A 39 0.78 6.47 -10.12
CA TRP A 39 0.97 7.03 -8.80
C TRP A 39 -0.10 8.10 -8.50
N VAL A 40 -1.10 7.72 -7.73
CA VAL A 40 -2.19 8.59 -7.29
C VAL A 40 -1.66 9.59 -6.26
N PRO A 41 -1.75 10.91 -6.50
CA PRO A 41 -1.27 11.89 -5.53
C PRO A 41 -2.14 11.91 -4.28
N LEU A 42 -1.52 11.98 -3.12
CA LEU A 42 -2.17 12.13 -1.82
C LEU A 42 -2.07 13.58 -1.31
N SER A 43 -0.88 14.14 -1.41
CA SER A 43 -0.55 15.52 -1.07
C SER A 43 0.80 15.88 -1.70
N PRO A 44 1.28 17.14 -1.65
CA PRO A 44 2.58 17.49 -2.18
C PRO A 44 3.71 16.59 -1.65
N GLY A 45 4.47 15.98 -2.56
CA GLY A 45 5.55 15.03 -2.22
C GLY A 45 5.10 13.65 -1.75
N ARG A 46 3.82 13.29 -1.89
CA ARG A 46 3.25 12.04 -1.40
C ARG A 46 2.32 11.39 -2.43
N TRP A 47 2.52 10.10 -2.68
CA TRP A 47 1.73 9.34 -3.64
C TRP A 47 1.39 7.96 -3.11
N SER A 48 0.33 7.40 -3.66
CA SER A 48 -0.09 6.01 -3.45
C SER A 48 -0.18 5.30 -4.79
N ARG A 49 0.43 4.13 -4.93
CA ARG A 49 0.24 3.26 -6.09
C ARG A 49 -0.64 2.09 -5.70
N PRO A 50 -1.86 1.98 -6.22
CA PRO A 50 -2.75 0.86 -5.94
C PRO A 50 -2.17 -0.46 -6.42
N LEU A 51 -2.30 -1.51 -5.59
CA LEU A 51 -1.99 -2.89 -5.95
C LEU A 51 -3.23 -3.78 -5.85
N CYS A 52 -4.07 -3.56 -4.83
CA CYS A 52 -5.33 -4.28 -4.65
C CYS A 52 -6.30 -3.44 -3.81
N PHE A 53 -7.54 -3.35 -4.25
CA PHE A 53 -8.67 -2.83 -3.50
C PHE A 53 -9.66 -3.97 -3.25
N ASN A 54 -9.66 -4.57 -2.06
CA ASN A 54 -10.64 -5.60 -1.72
C ASN A 54 -11.85 -4.96 -1.06
N ILE A 55 -12.85 -4.66 -1.87
CA ILE A 55 -14.08 -4.00 -1.43
C ILE A 55 -15.03 -4.93 -0.66
N SER A 56 -14.84 -6.26 -0.79
CA SER A 56 -15.65 -7.25 -0.08
C SER A 56 -15.20 -7.43 1.38
N GLN A 57 -13.89 -7.28 1.63
CA GLN A 57 -13.30 -7.46 2.95
C GLN A 57 -12.84 -6.13 3.59
N GLY A 58 -12.96 -5.01 2.87
CA GLY A 58 -12.65 -3.70 3.39
C GLY A 58 -11.15 -3.48 3.65
N TYR A 59 -10.27 -3.94 2.76
CA TYR A 59 -8.83 -3.65 2.85
C TYR A 59 -8.27 -3.18 1.52
N TRP A 60 -7.10 -2.53 1.58
CA TRP A 60 -6.33 -2.21 0.36
C TRP A 60 -4.85 -2.49 0.56
N VAL A 61 -4.20 -2.85 -0.55
CA VAL A 61 -2.74 -2.99 -0.63
C VAL A 61 -2.23 -1.93 -1.59
N HIS A 62 -1.24 -1.18 -1.17
CA HIS A 62 -0.65 -0.12 -1.97
C HIS A 62 0.82 0.12 -1.64
N LEU A 63 1.51 0.83 -2.52
CA LEU A 63 2.78 1.45 -2.20
C LEU A 63 2.54 2.90 -1.81
N THR A 64 3.13 3.33 -0.71
CA THR A 64 3.26 4.75 -0.37
C THR A 64 4.63 5.22 -0.80
N LYS A 65 4.69 6.32 -1.56
CA LYS A 65 5.91 7.00 -1.96
C LYS A 65 5.96 8.38 -1.32
N VAL A 66 7.11 8.73 -0.75
CA VAL A 66 7.41 10.07 -0.21
C VAL A 66 8.72 10.56 -0.81
N ILE A 67 8.74 11.79 -1.26
CA ILE A 67 9.94 12.49 -1.75
C ILE A 67 10.10 13.77 -0.94
N GLY A 68 11.34 14.05 -0.49
CA GLY A 68 11.68 15.28 0.23
C GLY A 68 11.26 15.26 1.70
N GLY A 69 11.09 14.09 2.28
CA GLY A 69 10.85 13.95 3.71
C GLY A 69 9.51 14.50 4.21
N GLY A 70 9.40 14.64 5.51
CA GLY A 70 8.30 15.27 6.23
C GLY A 70 7.33 14.29 6.87
N PHE A 71 6.24 14.82 7.41
CA PHE A 71 5.26 14.09 8.17
C PHE A 71 4.04 13.73 7.28
N LEU A 72 3.49 12.51 7.42
CA LEU A 72 2.35 12.08 6.61
C LEU A 72 1.03 12.39 7.29
N SER A 73 0.79 11.80 8.44
CA SER A 73 -0.43 12.04 9.22
C SER A 73 -0.28 11.44 10.63
N ARG A 74 -1.03 11.98 11.57
CA ARG A 74 -1.33 11.31 12.84
C ARG A 74 -2.64 10.56 12.67
N HIS A 75 -2.62 9.26 12.90
CA HIS A 75 -3.79 8.42 12.69
C HIS A 75 -3.72 7.16 13.56
N ARG A 76 -4.82 6.43 13.57
CA ARG A 76 -4.90 5.06 14.10
C ARG A 76 -5.67 4.18 13.13
N HIS A 77 -5.54 2.87 13.30
CA HIS A 77 -6.27 1.89 12.53
C HIS A 77 -7.27 1.13 13.42
N PRO A 78 -8.52 0.89 12.98
CA PRO A 78 -9.45 0.02 13.68
C PRO A 78 -9.16 -1.48 13.49
N ALA A 79 -8.27 -1.82 12.54
CA ALA A 79 -7.85 -3.18 12.19
C ALA A 79 -6.35 -3.19 11.89
N PRO A 80 -5.69 -4.36 11.82
CA PRO A 80 -4.23 -4.42 11.67
C PRO A 80 -3.74 -3.91 10.31
N VAL A 81 -2.49 -3.40 10.33
CA VAL A 81 -1.74 -3.05 9.13
C VAL A 81 -0.45 -3.85 9.08
N HIS A 82 -0.06 -4.25 7.88
CA HIS A 82 1.25 -4.83 7.61
C HIS A 82 2.01 -3.90 6.69
N GLY A 83 3.28 -3.61 7.02
CA GLY A 83 4.17 -2.80 6.21
C GLY A 83 5.44 -3.54 5.84
N PHE A 84 5.96 -3.23 4.65
CA PHE A 84 7.25 -3.72 4.19
C PHE A 84 8.01 -2.59 3.47
N VAL A 85 9.14 -2.18 4.01
CA VAL A 85 9.94 -1.09 3.45
C VAL A 85 10.73 -1.60 2.24
N ILE A 86 10.46 -1.01 1.06
CA ILE A 86 11.10 -1.37 -0.21
C ILE A 86 12.31 -0.48 -0.46
N LYS A 87 12.22 0.81 -0.08
CA LYS A 87 13.28 1.79 -0.30
C LYS A 87 13.25 2.87 0.78
N GLY A 88 14.41 3.36 1.16
CA GLY A 88 14.57 4.45 2.12
C GLY A 88 14.24 4.06 3.54
N SER A 89 13.80 5.04 4.33
CA SER A 89 13.52 4.86 5.76
C SER A 89 12.43 5.80 6.25
N TRP A 90 11.79 5.41 7.35
CA TRP A 90 10.79 6.20 8.05
C TRP A 90 10.63 5.71 9.49
N ARG A 91 9.95 6.47 10.32
CA ARG A 91 9.66 6.11 11.72
C ARG A 91 8.32 6.65 12.16
N TYR A 92 7.82 6.14 13.28
CA TYR A 92 6.77 6.79 14.04
C TYR A 92 7.40 7.68 15.13
N LEU A 93 6.81 8.86 15.37
CA LEU A 93 7.25 9.73 16.46
C LEU A 93 7.11 9.06 17.83
N GLU A 94 6.14 8.16 17.95
CA GLU A 94 5.78 7.44 19.17
C GLU A 94 6.69 6.24 19.45
N HIS A 95 7.58 5.87 18.52
CA HIS A 95 8.48 4.72 18.64
C HIS A 95 9.96 5.12 18.60
N ASN A 96 10.81 4.23 19.13
CA ASN A 96 12.26 4.41 19.17
C ASN A 96 13.02 3.63 18.08
N TRP A 97 12.30 2.99 17.17
CA TRP A 97 12.87 2.29 16.01
C TRP A 97 12.74 3.11 14.73
N VAL A 98 13.61 2.82 13.76
CA VAL A 98 13.53 3.33 12.39
C VAL A 98 13.33 2.13 11.46
N ALA A 99 12.28 2.17 10.66
CA ALA A 99 12.06 1.20 9.59
C ALA A 99 12.92 1.57 8.39
N THR A 100 13.84 0.69 8.02
CA THR A 100 14.75 0.85 6.88
C THR A 100 14.43 -0.17 5.80
N GLU A 101 15.06 -0.05 4.64
CA GLU A 101 14.92 -1.01 3.54
C GLU A 101 15.03 -2.47 4.02
N GLY A 102 14.06 -3.31 3.64
CA GLY A 102 13.93 -4.69 4.09
C GLY A 102 13.19 -4.88 5.42
N SER A 103 12.85 -3.82 6.14
CA SER A 103 12.08 -3.93 7.38
C SER A 103 10.64 -4.36 7.12
N TYR A 104 10.16 -5.26 7.97
CA TYR A 104 8.75 -5.62 8.09
C TYR A 104 8.19 -5.07 9.40
N LEU A 105 6.95 -4.62 9.39
CA LEU A 105 6.24 -4.15 10.58
C LEU A 105 4.80 -4.68 10.59
N PHE A 106 4.31 -4.85 11.80
CA PHE A 106 2.92 -5.14 12.11
C PHE A 106 2.39 -4.07 13.05
N GLU A 107 1.32 -3.40 12.66
CA GLU A 107 0.65 -2.37 13.44
C GLU A 107 -0.62 -2.96 14.04
N PRO A 108 -0.69 -3.14 15.37
CA PRO A 108 -1.91 -3.60 16.01
C PRO A 108 -3.01 -2.53 15.93
N PRO A 109 -4.28 -2.93 15.98
CA PRO A 109 -5.38 -1.96 16.03
C PRO A 109 -5.30 -1.04 17.24
N GLY A 110 -5.67 0.23 17.04
CA GLY A 110 -5.97 1.18 18.11
C GLY A 110 -4.84 2.11 18.51
N GLU A 111 -3.59 1.82 18.21
CA GLU A 111 -2.48 2.71 18.49
C GLU A 111 -2.57 3.97 17.60
N ILE A 112 -2.37 5.15 18.22
CA ILE A 112 -2.23 6.41 17.51
C ILE A 112 -0.76 6.65 17.24
N HIS A 113 -0.43 6.83 15.96
CA HIS A 113 0.95 7.07 15.54
C HIS A 113 1.06 8.13 14.44
N THR A 114 2.25 8.71 14.34
CA THR A 114 2.58 9.79 13.40
C THR A 114 3.76 9.38 12.55
N LEU A 115 3.52 9.07 11.27
CA LEU A 115 4.57 8.65 10.34
C LEU A 115 5.38 9.85 9.87
N VAL A 116 6.70 9.73 10.01
CA VAL A 116 7.68 10.73 9.58
C VAL A 116 8.74 10.07 8.70
N VAL A 117 9.05 10.74 7.60
CA VAL A 117 10.22 10.47 6.76
C VAL A 117 11.21 11.60 7.00
N ASP A 118 12.43 11.29 7.43
CA ASP A 118 13.44 12.30 7.73
C ASP A 118 13.90 13.01 6.46
N GLU A 119 14.33 14.28 6.57
CA GLU A 119 14.64 15.15 5.42
C GLU A 119 15.82 14.65 4.58
N ASP A 120 16.72 13.87 5.16
CA ASP A 120 17.85 13.24 4.48
C ASP A 120 17.48 11.99 3.69
N CYS A 121 16.25 11.48 3.84
CA CYS A 121 15.71 10.41 3.03
C CYS A 121 15.17 10.97 1.71
N GLU A 122 15.93 10.86 0.63
CA GLU A 122 15.55 11.37 -0.69
C GLU A 122 14.22 10.80 -1.18
N GLU A 123 14.01 9.51 -0.97
CA GLU A 123 12.80 8.80 -1.39
C GLU A 123 12.50 7.61 -0.47
N MET A 124 11.29 7.55 0.05
CA MET A 124 10.76 6.40 0.76
C MET A 124 9.70 5.69 -0.08
N ILE A 125 9.77 4.36 -0.19
CA ILE A 125 8.73 3.50 -0.75
C ILE A 125 8.45 2.38 0.23
N THR A 126 7.21 2.30 0.70
CA THR A 126 6.75 1.24 1.61
C THR A 126 5.47 0.62 1.07
N LEU A 127 5.43 -0.70 1.01
CA LEU A 127 4.19 -1.45 0.79
C LEU A 127 3.41 -1.49 2.10
N PHE A 128 2.13 -1.11 2.04
CA PHE A 128 1.19 -1.28 3.14
C PHE A 128 0.00 -2.13 2.72
N HIS A 129 -0.39 -3.06 3.59
CA HIS A 129 -1.68 -3.73 3.57
C HIS A 129 -2.50 -3.17 4.73
N ASN A 130 -3.47 -2.33 4.41
CA ASN A 130 -4.32 -1.63 5.38
C ASN A 130 -5.68 -2.32 5.46
N SER A 131 -6.05 -2.81 6.64
CA SER A 131 -7.37 -3.35 6.90
C SER A 131 -8.28 -2.29 7.51
N GLY A 132 -9.55 -2.24 7.08
CA GLY A 132 -10.54 -1.31 7.60
C GLY A 132 -10.35 0.13 7.10
N ALA A 133 -9.85 1.03 7.95
CA ALA A 133 -9.72 2.45 7.64
C ALA A 133 -8.47 3.08 8.27
N LEU A 134 -8.07 4.25 7.76
CA LEU A 134 -7.27 5.21 8.51
C LEU A 134 -8.23 6.19 9.21
N LEU A 135 -8.07 6.34 10.51
CA LEU A 135 -8.83 7.32 11.31
C LEU A 135 -7.86 8.43 11.70
N TYR A 136 -7.94 9.57 11.02
CA TYR A 136 -7.06 10.72 11.28
C TYR A 136 -7.40 11.35 12.62
N CYS A 137 -6.37 11.68 13.39
CA CYS A 137 -6.51 12.18 14.76
C CYS A 137 -5.91 13.58 14.91
N ASP A 138 -6.57 14.40 15.74
CA ASP A 138 -6.02 15.67 16.22
C ASP A 138 -4.91 15.43 17.27
N GLU A 139 -4.38 16.50 17.83
CA GLU A 139 -3.34 16.48 18.86
C GLU A 139 -3.76 15.80 20.17
N ASN A 140 -5.07 15.72 20.43
CA ASN A 140 -5.65 15.09 21.61
C ASN A 140 -6.07 13.63 21.35
N GLY A 141 -5.83 13.10 20.15
CA GLY A 141 -6.19 11.74 19.76
C GLY A 141 -7.65 11.57 19.34
N LYS A 142 -8.41 12.66 19.21
CA LYS A 142 -9.79 12.62 18.73
C LYS A 142 -9.79 12.41 17.21
N THR A 143 -10.58 11.45 16.72
CA THR A 143 -10.78 11.25 15.28
C THR A 143 -11.50 12.45 14.68
N ILE A 144 -10.92 13.02 13.62
CA ILE A 144 -11.41 14.20 12.91
C ILE A 144 -11.81 13.91 11.46
N ASP A 145 -11.28 12.82 10.88
CA ASP A 145 -11.55 12.40 9.51
C ASP A 145 -11.20 10.92 9.34
N SER A 146 -11.56 10.33 8.21
CA SER A 146 -11.25 8.92 7.89
C SER A 146 -11.00 8.73 6.40
N THR A 147 -10.34 7.64 6.07
CA THR A 147 -10.19 7.14 4.69
C THR A 147 -10.31 5.62 4.72
N ASP A 148 -11.18 5.06 3.89
CA ASP A 148 -11.33 3.62 3.71
C ASP A 148 -11.01 3.16 2.28
N VAL A 149 -11.31 1.90 1.96
CA VAL A 149 -11.06 1.34 0.63
C VAL A 149 -11.87 2.02 -0.46
N PHE A 150 -13.10 2.50 -0.17
CA PHE A 150 -13.96 3.14 -1.15
C PHE A 150 -13.44 4.54 -1.50
N ASP A 151 -12.98 5.30 -0.51
CA ASP A 151 -12.31 6.59 -0.72
C ASP A 151 -11.06 6.41 -1.59
N ARG A 152 -10.30 5.33 -1.37
CA ARG A 152 -9.10 5.01 -2.18
C ARG A 152 -9.46 4.64 -3.61
N VAL A 153 -10.54 3.88 -3.83
CA VAL A 153 -11.07 3.56 -5.18
C VAL A 153 -11.50 4.83 -5.90
N ASP A 154 -12.23 5.72 -5.24
CA ASP A 154 -12.73 6.95 -5.85
C ASP A 154 -11.61 7.93 -6.18
N ALA A 155 -10.63 8.10 -5.29
CA ALA A 155 -9.44 8.91 -5.55
C ALA A 155 -8.62 8.37 -6.73
N ALA A 156 -8.42 7.05 -6.79
CA ALA A 156 -7.71 6.42 -7.90
C ALA A 156 -8.47 6.56 -9.23
N ARG A 157 -9.78 6.34 -9.22
CA ARG A 157 -10.64 6.51 -10.42
C ARG A 157 -10.55 7.93 -10.97
N LYS A 158 -10.71 8.93 -10.08
CA LYS A 158 -10.58 10.33 -10.48
C LYS A 158 -9.22 10.62 -11.10
N HIS A 159 -8.15 10.21 -10.43
CA HIS A 159 -6.78 10.40 -10.93
C HIS A 159 -6.58 9.75 -12.31
N PHE A 160 -7.02 8.49 -12.49
CA PHE A 160 -6.85 7.79 -13.76
C PHE A 160 -7.62 8.43 -14.92
N ILE A 161 -8.75 9.09 -14.65
CA ILE A 161 -9.43 9.95 -15.63
C ILE A 161 -8.55 11.16 -15.96
N ASP A 162 -8.06 11.86 -14.95
CA ASP A 162 -7.29 13.10 -15.10
C ASP A 162 -5.98 12.89 -15.91
N VAL A 163 -5.36 11.70 -15.77
CA VAL A 163 -4.12 11.33 -16.51
C VAL A 163 -4.35 10.55 -17.81
N GLY A 164 -5.61 10.40 -18.23
CA GLY A 164 -5.96 9.80 -19.53
C GLY A 164 -5.95 8.27 -19.59
N LEU A 165 -5.93 7.56 -18.43
CA LEU A 165 -6.08 6.11 -18.38
C LEU A 165 -7.56 5.68 -18.41
N GLY A 166 -8.48 6.58 -18.06
CA GLY A 166 -9.92 6.35 -18.06
C GLY A 166 -10.45 5.80 -16.72
N ALA A 167 -11.77 5.97 -16.52
CA ALA A 167 -12.47 5.60 -15.28
C ALA A 167 -12.38 4.10 -14.96
N ASP A 168 -12.37 3.25 -15.98
CA ASP A 168 -12.39 1.80 -15.81
C ASP A 168 -11.03 1.21 -15.46
N TYR A 169 -9.95 1.99 -15.56
CA TYR A 169 -8.61 1.49 -15.25
C TYR A 169 -8.49 1.01 -13.79
N VAL A 170 -9.21 1.64 -12.86
CA VAL A 170 -9.24 1.25 -11.44
C VAL A 170 -9.76 -0.17 -11.22
N ASN A 171 -10.60 -0.69 -12.13
CA ASN A 171 -11.19 -2.03 -12.02
C ASN A 171 -10.14 -3.15 -12.08
N ASN A 172 -8.96 -2.88 -12.63
CA ASN A 172 -7.83 -3.83 -12.62
C ASN A 172 -7.38 -4.19 -11.19
N PHE A 173 -7.64 -3.33 -10.21
CA PHE A 173 -7.21 -3.49 -8.82
C PHE A 173 -8.34 -3.93 -7.88
N ILE A 174 -9.61 -3.90 -8.30
CA ILE A 174 -10.78 -4.23 -7.45
C ILE A 174 -10.96 -5.75 -7.32
N ARG A 175 -11.22 -6.23 -6.07
CA ARG A 175 -11.51 -7.63 -5.71
C ARG A 175 -12.62 -7.72 -4.66
#